data_5ee307961d9a2b06cab54962595bb263
#
_entry.id   5ee307961d9a2b06cab54962595bb263
#
_cell.length_a   1.000
_cell.length_b   1.000
_cell.length_c   1.000
_cell.angle_alpha   90.00
_cell.angle_beta   90.00
_cell.angle_gamma   90.00
#
_symmetry.space_group_name_H-M   'P 1'
#
loop_
_entity.id
_entity.type
_entity.pdbx_description
1 polymer ?
#
loop_
_entity_poly.entity_id
_entity_poly.type
_entity_poly.pdbx_seq_one_letter_code
_entity_poly.pdbx_strand_id
1 'polypeptide(L)'
;MWFDGGMRPRFFVYGAVVCVLALAGCSTVPPVIPIFGRPARIRDEGYSLLYSLADKQSNVGKILIIKKASAKVSAEIKEIAEVFGKAKERLDGFAKEDNGLSFKMSDLPSMEEKTRAAIESTTTKDLLFSSGKAFELRLLLTQVQALDYASHLANELADKEGNPKRKEFLTQFAKQCEEHHKTVVEMVGGG
;
A
#
# COMPACT_ATOMS: atom_id res chain seq x y z
N MET A 1 -5.60 -65.60 -31.05
CA MET A 1 -4.76 -65.44 -32.24
C MET A 1 -3.58 -64.62 -31.75
N TRP A 2 -2.50 -65.25 -31.27
CA TRP A 2 -1.24 -65.58 -31.96
C TRP A 2 -0.49 -64.23 -32.19
N PHE A 3 0.78 -63.93 -31.79
CA PHE A 3 2.01 -64.62 -31.36
C PHE A 3 2.84 -63.54 -30.66
N ASP A 4 3.43 -63.61 -29.51
CA ASP A 4 4.61 -64.29 -28.99
C ASP A 4 5.91 -64.00 -29.79
N GLY A 5 6.98 -63.70 -29.03
CA GLY A 5 8.34 -63.57 -29.47
C GLY A 5 9.08 -62.41 -28.85
N GLY A 6 9.66 -62.36 -27.78
CA GLY A 6 10.67 -63.21 -27.11
C GLY A 6 12.06 -63.04 -27.75
N MET A 7 12.94 -62.18 -27.17
CA MET A 7 14.37 -62.50 -27.06
C MET A 7 15.20 -61.42 -26.37
N ARG A 8 15.70 -61.71 -25.18
CA ARG A 8 16.95 -61.22 -24.60
C ARG A 8 18.11 -62.08 -25.12
N PRO A 9 19.39 -61.89 -24.81
CA PRO A 9 20.19 -60.74 -24.41
C PRO A 9 21.48 -60.59 -25.23
N ARG A 10 22.32 -59.57 -24.95
CA ARG A 10 23.81 -59.79 -24.96
C ARG A 10 24.53 -58.55 -24.36
N PHE A 11 25.21 -58.84 -23.30
CA PHE A 11 26.29 -58.05 -22.69
C PHE A 11 27.40 -57.73 -23.70
N PHE A 12 27.91 -56.50 -23.67
CA PHE A 12 29.30 -56.25 -24.04
C PHE A 12 29.88 -55.20 -23.07
N VAL A 13 30.76 -55.65 -22.25
CA VAL A 13 31.67 -54.93 -21.41
C VAL A 13 32.91 -54.59 -22.19
N TYR A 14 33.28 -53.35 -22.29
CA TYR A 14 34.63 -52.80 -22.55
C TYR A 14 34.50 -51.32 -22.30
N GLY A 15 35.23 -50.63 -21.49
CA GLY A 15 36.62 -50.66 -21.16
C GLY A 15 36.94 -49.23 -20.73
N ALA A 16 37.53 -49.08 -19.59
CA ALA A 16 37.90 -47.82 -18.95
C ALA A 16 38.76 -46.91 -19.83
N VAL A 17 38.44 -45.62 -19.85
CA VAL A 17 39.47 -44.54 -19.85
C VAL A 17 38.97 -43.40 -18.99
N VAL A 18 39.67 -43.24 -17.87
CA VAL A 18 39.60 -42.13 -16.97
C VAL A 18 40.26 -40.92 -17.63
N CYS A 19 39.50 -39.88 -17.95
CA CYS A 19 40.03 -38.54 -18.16
C CYS A 19 39.41 -37.61 -17.16
N VAL A 20 40.08 -37.45 -16.02
CA VAL A 20 39.86 -36.40 -15.05
C VAL A 20 40.36 -35.10 -15.67
N LEU A 21 39.47 -34.34 -16.29
CA LEU A 21 39.69 -32.92 -16.57
C LEU A 21 39.00 -32.12 -15.47
N ALA A 22 39.76 -31.76 -14.46
CA ALA A 22 39.42 -30.77 -13.48
C ALA A 22 39.31 -29.40 -14.18
N LEU A 23 38.11 -29.05 -14.68
CA LEU A 23 37.76 -27.69 -15.03
C LEU A 23 37.32 -27.01 -13.75
N ALA A 24 38.27 -26.35 -13.09
CA ALA A 24 38.00 -25.35 -12.08
C ALA A 24 37.28 -24.15 -12.78
N GLY A 25 36.02 -24.33 -13.04
CA GLY A 25 35.12 -23.24 -13.43
C GLY A 25 34.87 -22.40 -12.19
N CYS A 26 35.62 -21.29 -12.01
CA CYS A 26 35.20 -20.19 -11.15
C CYS A 26 33.85 -19.67 -11.67
N SER A 27 32.78 -20.23 -11.18
CA SER A 27 31.46 -19.62 -11.29
C SER A 27 31.48 -18.36 -10.40
N THR A 28 31.92 -17.25 -10.96
CA THR A 28 31.63 -15.94 -10.39
C THR A 28 30.12 -15.74 -10.55
N VAL A 29 29.36 -16.25 -9.59
CA VAL A 29 27.96 -15.86 -9.42
C VAL A 29 28.00 -14.35 -9.22
N PRO A 30 27.44 -13.55 -10.14
CA PRO A 30 27.38 -12.10 -9.91
C PRO A 30 26.67 -11.89 -8.58
N PRO A 31 27.12 -10.95 -7.73
CA PRO A 31 26.45 -10.67 -6.48
C PRO A 31 25.00 -10.33 -6.82
N VAL A 32 24.08 -11.16 -6.31
CA VAL A 32 22.65 -10.85 -6.38
C VAL A 32 22.49 -9.57 -5.57
N ILE A 33 22.43 -8.43 -6.26
CA ILE A 33 22.13 -7.15 -5.63
C ILE A 33 20.70 -7.34 -5.11
N PRO A 34 20.48 -7.35 -3.78
CA PRO A 34 19.13 -7.47 -3.26
C PRO A 34 18.34 -6.27 -3.78
N ILE A 35 17.35 -6.53 -4.65
CA ILE A 35 16.42 -5.55 -5.21
C ILE A 35 15.55 -4.93 -4.10
N PHE A 36 15.60 -5.52 -2.91
CA PHE A 36 14.92 -5.00 -1.72
C PHE A 36 15.71 -3.83 -1.14
N GLY A 37 15.13 -2.64 -1.24
CA GLY A 37 15.66 -1.42 -0.63
C GLY A 37 16.02 -1.66 0.85
N ARG A 38 16.97 -0.90 1.36
CA ARG A 38 17.37 -0.99 2.78
C ARG A 38 16.11 -0.85 3.64
N PRO A 39 15.96 -1.61 4.76
CA PRO A 39 14.77 -1.57 5.62
C PRO A 39 14.34 -0.15 6.03
N ALA A 40 15.30 0.75 6.26
CA ALA A 40 15.06 2.16 6.54
C ALA A 40 14.34 2.87 5.37
N ARG A 41 14.72 2.59 4.13
CA ARG A 41 14.10 3.20 2.94
C ARG A 41 12.64 2.76 2.78
N ILE A 42 12.34 1.48 2.98
CA ILE A 42 10.95 0.97 2.90
C ILE A 42 10.07 1.63 3.95
N ARG A 43 10.59 1.81 5.17
CA ARG A 43 9.90 2.52 6.23
C ARG A 43 9.62 3.97 5.84
N ASP A 44 10.62 4.68 5.36
CA ASP A 44 10.51 6.11 5.02
C ASP A 44 9.57 6.32 3.82
N GLU A 45 9.58 5.44 2.83
CA GLU A 45 8.60 5.40 1.74
C GLU A 45 7.16 5.22 2.30
N GLY A 46 6.97 4.29 3.23
CA GLY A 46 5.67 4.05 3.87
C GLY A 46 5.18 5.27 4.67
N TYR A 47 6.04 5.91 5.44
CA TYR A 47 5.68 7.15 6.15
C TYR A 47 5.37 8.30 5.19
N SER A 48 6.09 8.43 4.08
CA SER A 48 5.81 9.44 3.04
C SER A 48 4.44 9.24 2.41
N LEU A 49 4.07 7.97 2.14
CA LEU A 49 2.74 7.61 1.65
C LEU A 49 1.64 7.95 2.66
N LEU A 50 1.84 7.57 3.93
CA LEU A 50 0.87 7.83 5.00
C LEU A 50 0.68 9.32 5.22
N TYR A 51 1.78 10.09 5.24
CA TYR A 51 1.74 11.55 5.38
C TYR A 51 0.99 12.21 4.22
N SER A 52 1.29 11.83 2.99
CA SER A 52 0.59 12.36 1.81
C SER A 52 -0.91 12.04 1.83
N LEU A 53 -1.28 10.85 2.26
CA LEU A 53 -2.67 10.46 2.42
C LEU A 53 -3.35 11.29 3.53
N ALA A 54 -2.70 11.43 4.68
CA ALA A 54 -3.21 12.21 5.80
C ALA A 54 -3.41 13.68 5.43
N ASP A 55 -2.46 14.28 4.72
CA ASP A 55 -2.58 15.66 4.24
C ASP A 55 -3.78 15.84 3.30
N LYS A 56 -3.98 14.93 2.36
CA LYS A 56 -5.12 15.00 1.42
C LYS A 56 -6.45 14.76 2.12
N GLN A 57 -6.56 13.75 2.95
CA GLN A 57 -7.79 13.37 3.63
C GLN A 57 -8.19 14.38 4.73
N SER A 58 -7.24 15.04 5.38
CA SER A 58 -7.55 16.15 6.31
C SER A 58 -8.32 17.30 5.64
N ASN A 59 -8.24 17.40 4.33
CA ASN A 59 -8.90 18.42 3.53
C ASN A 59 -10.21 17.96 2.87
N VAL A 60 -10.60 16.66 3.02
CA VAL A 60 -11.77 16.11 2.31
C VAL A 60 -13.06 16.84 2.66
N GLY A 61 -13.20 17.33 3.88
CA GLY A 61 -14.36 18.13 4.33
C GLY A 61 -14.56 19.44 3.55
N LYS A 62 -13.53 19.96 2.87
CA LYS A 62 -13.65 21.20 2.08
C LYS A 62 -14.62 21.09 0.91
N ILE A 63 -14.84 19.88 0.37
CA ILE A 63 -15.82 19.66 -0.70
C ILE A 63 -17.23 20.02 -0.26
N LEU A 64 -17.54 19.88 1.04
CA LEU A 64 -18.86 20.20 1.61
C LEU A 64 -19.16 21.72 1.68
N ILE A 65 -18.15 22.56 1.43
CA ILE A 65 -18.33 24.02 1.30
C ILE A 65 -19.05 24.34 -0.01
N ILE A 66 -18.73 23.59 -1.06
CA ILE A 66 -19.25 23.82 -2.42
C ILE A 66 -20.32 22.81 -2.84
N LYS A 67 -20.42 21.69 -2.16
CA LYS A 67 -21.39 20.62 -2.44
C LYS A 67 -22.20 20.28 -1.20
N LYS A 68 -23.51 20.12 -1.37
CA LYS A 68 -24.40 19.72 -0.28
C LYS A 68 -24.48 18.20 -0.22
N ALA A 69 -24.30 17.68 0.99
CA ALA A 69 -24.59 16.28 1.34
C ALA A 69 -25.60 16.24 2.48
N SER A 70 -26.20 15.07 2.72
CA SER A 70 -27.04 14.83 3.88
C SER A 70 -26.31 15.11 5.18
N ALA A 71 -27.05 15.39 6.25
CA ALA A 71 -26.44 15.66 7.56
C ALA A 71 -25.56 14.50 8.05
N LYS A 72 -26.00 13.25 7.83
CA LYS A 72 -25.27 12.05 8.22
C LYS A 72 -23.95 11.93 7.47
N VAL A 73 -23.97 12.06 6.14
CA VAL A 73 -22.75 12.01 5.31
C VAL A 73 -21.81 13.17 5.68
N SER A 74 -22.35 14.38 5.85
CA SER A 74 -21.53 15.55 6.19
C SER A 74 -20.84 15.42 7.55
N ALA A 75 -21.50 14.81 8.55
CA ALA A 75 -20.92 14.55 9.86
C ALA A 75 -19.75 13.57 9.73
N GLU A 76 -19.98 12.41 9.11
CA GLU A 76 -18.96 11.39 8.94
C GLU A 76 -17.73 11.90 8.17
N ILE A 77 -17.92 12.63 7.08
CA ILE A 77 -16.80 13.21 6.31
C ILE A 77 -15.97 14.20 7.14
N LYS A 78 -16.62 14.97 8.04
CA LYS A 78 -15.89 15.86 8.95
C LYS A 78 -15.10 15.11 9.99
N GLU A 79 -15.64 14.04 10.56
CA GLU A 79 -14.96 13.18 11.53
C GLU A 79 -13.74 12.51 10.88
N ILE A 80 -13.89 11.97 9.68
CA ILE A 80 -12.78 11.42 8.90
C ILE A 80 -11.70 12.49 8.68
N ALA A 81 -12.07 13.68 8.23
CA ALA A 81 -11.11 14.78 8.02
C ALA A 81 -10.36 15.14 9.31
N GLU A 82 -11.03 15.11 10.46
CA GLU A 82 -10.43 15.39 11.77
C GLU A 82 -9.43 14.27 12.18
N VAL A 83 -9.78 13.01 11.99
CA VAL A 83 -8.88 11.87 12.26
C VAL A 83 -7.60 11.99 11.46
N PHE A 84 -7.72 12.24 10.15
CA PHE A 84 -6.54 12.43 9.29
C PHE A 84 -5.76 13.71 9.61
N GLY A 85 -6.43 14.79 10.02
CA GLY A 85 -5.79 16.01 10.49
C GLY A 85 -4.90 15.77 11.70
N LYS A 86 -5.45 15.10 12.72
CA LYS A 86 -4.69 14.69 13.92
C LYS A 86 -3.52 13.76 13.58
N ALA A 87 -3.74 12.82 12.65
CA ALA A 87 -2.69 11.94 12.19
C ALA A 87 -1.54 12.71 11.52
N LYS A 88 -1.85 13.67 10.65
CA LYS A 88 -0.86 14.55 10.02
C LYS A 88 -0.05 15.32 11.05
N GLU A 89 -0.73 15.97 12.00
CA GLU A 89 -0.06 16.74 13.08
C GLU A 89 0.87 15.84 13.90
N ARG A 90 0.45 14.60 14.18
CA ARG A 90 1.27 13.65 14.93
C ARG A 90 2.50 13.21 14.14
N LEU A 91 2.34 12.97 12.84
CA LEU A 91 3.45 12.67 11.93
C LEU A 91 4.44 13.85 11.85
N ASP A 92 3.95 15.09 11.71
CA ASP A 92 4.79 16.29 11.76
C ASP A 92 5.57 16.39 13.07
N GLY A 93 4.97 15.98 14.19
CA GLY A 93 5.64 15.88 15.49
C GLY A 93 6.80 14.87 15.46
N PHE A 94 6.57 13.68 14.93
CA PHE A 94 7.61 12.65 14.83
C PHE A 94 8.78 13.06 13.94
N ALA A 95 8.51 13.76 12.83
CA ALA A 95 9.58 14.28 11.96
C ALA A 95 10.45 15.34 12.65
N LYS A 96 9.89 16.10 13.60
CA LYS A 96 10.65 17.05 14.41
C LYS A 96 11.46 16.38 15.52
N GLU A 97 10.94 15.28 16.08
CA GLU A 97 11.62 14.51 17.13
C GLU A 97 12.74 13.61 16.56
N ASP A 98 12.61 13.16 15.30
CA ASP A 98 13.54 12.23 14.65
C ASP A 98 13.95 12.78 13.27
N ASN A 99 15.13 13.40 13.22
CA ASN A 99 15.70 13.95 11.98
C ASN A 99 15.96 12.88 10.88
N GLY A 100 15.85 11.61 11.20
CA GLY A 100 15.93 10.50 10.25
C GLY A 100 14.62 10.22 9.51
N LEU A 101 13.49 10.79 9.94
CA LEU A 101 12.20 10.68 9.26
C LEU A 101 12.03 11.81 8.26
N SER A 102 11.86 11.45 6.99
CA SER A 102 11.60 12.41 5.91
C SER A 102 10.36 11.98 5.13
N PHE A 103 9.38 12.89 5.01
CA PHE A 103 8.12 12.63 4.29
C PHE A 103 8.16 13.21 2.87
N LYS A 104 9.23 12.91 2.14
CA LYS A 104 9.39 13.38 0.76
C LYS A 104 8.75 12.39 -0.21
N MET A 105 7.71 12.83 -0.92
CA MET A 105 7.07 12.06 -2.01
C MET A 105 8.02 11.76 -3.17
N SER A 106 9.19 12.43 -3.25
CA SER A 106 10.21 12.20 -4.27
C SER A 106 10.82 10.78 -4.25
N ASP A 107 10.47 9.97 -3.25
CA ASP A 107 10.97 8.60 -3.13
C ASP A 107 10.07 7.57 -3.83
N LEU A 108 8.91 7.98 -4.33
CA LEU A 108 8.05 7.12 -5.15
C LEU A 108 8.55 7.04 -6.60
N PRO A 109 8.36 5.89 -7.27
CA PRO A 109 8.58 5.79 -8.70
C PRO A 109 7.73 6.83 -9.45
N SER A 110 8.33 7.53 -10.41
CA SER A 110 7.66 8.64 -11.14
C SER A 110 6.36 8.20 -11.84
N MET A 111 6.24 6.93 -12.23
CA MET A 111 5.01 6.38 -12.79
C MET A 111 3.91 6.29 -11.74
N GLU A 112 4.24 5.91 -10.51
CA GLU A 112 3.30 5.84 -9.39
C GLU A 112 2.76 7.23 -9.03
N GLU A 113 3.63 8.24 -8.95
CA GLU A 113 3.21 9.63 -8.72
C GLU A 113 2.24 10.12 -9.80
N LYS A 114 2.56 9.88 -11.07
CA LYS A 114 1.70 10.26 -12.19
C LYS A 114 0.36 9.54 -12.17
N THR A 115 0.37 8.25 -11.86
CA THR A 115 -0.85 7.44 -11.77
C THR A 115 -1.75 7.95 -10.64
N ARG A 116 -1.20 8.24 -9.46
CA ARG A 116 -1.95 8.81 -8.34
C ARG A 116 -2.52 10.18 -8.66
N ALA A 117 -1.73 11.05 -9.31
CA ALA A 117 -2.19 12.37 -9.72
C ALA A 117 -3.33 12.28 -10.76
N ALA A 118 -3.26 11.34 -11.71
CA ALA A 118 -4.32 11.12 -12.69
C ALA A 118 -5.62 10.61 -12.04
N ILE A 119 -5.53 9.67 -11.10
CA ILE A 119 -6.69 9.16 -10.33
C ILE A 119 -7.31 10.30 -9.54
N GLU A 120 -6.51 11.09 -8.82
CA GLU A 120 -6.98 12.22 -8.01
C GLU A 120 -7.70 13.27 -8.88
N SER A 121 -7.12 13.61 -10.02
CA SER A 121 -7.73 14.56 -10.96
C SER A 121 -9.09 14.06 -11.47
N THR A 122 -9.19 12.78 -11.85
CA THR A 122 -10.43 12.17 -12.31
C THR A 122 -11.47 12.13 -11.21
N THR A 123 -11.11 11.67 -10.02
CA THR A 123 -11.99 11.60 -8.86
C THR A 123 -12.52 12.97 -8.47
N THR A 124 -11.65 14.00 -8.45
CA THR A 124 -12.05 15.37 -8.15
C THR A 124 -13.06 15.89 -9.17
N LYS A 125 -12.83 15.68 -10.47
CA LYS A 125 -13.79 16.05 -11.51
C LYS A 125 -15.12 15.35 -11.33
N ASP A 126 -15.10 14.05 -11.09
CA ASP A 126 -16.31 13.25 -10.88
C ASP A 126 -17.14 13.73 -9.68
N LEU A 127 -16.47 14.11 -8.58
CA LEU A 127 -17.15 14.72 -7.41
C LEU A 127 -17.71 16.09 -7.74
N LEU A 128 -16.97 16.95 -8.43
CA LEU A 128 -17.42 18.29 -8.77
C LEU A 128 -18.61 18.30 -9.73
N PHE A 129 -18.66 17.38 -10.67
CA PHE A 129 -19.75 17.30 -11.67
C PHE A 129 -20.93 16.43 -11.24
N SER A 130 -20.83 15.67 -10.14
CA SER A 130 -21.96 14.95 -9.58
C SER A 130 -22.77 15.81 -8.58
N SER A 131 -24.03 15.43 -8.32
CA SER A 131 -24.92 16.12 -7.37
C SER A 131 -25.86 15.16 -6.67
N GLY A 132 -26.45 15.58 -5.55
CA GLY A 132 -27.42 14.80 -4.78
C GLY A 132 -26.86 13.44 -4.35
N LYS A 133 -27.70 12.39 -4.46
CA LYS A 133 -27.31 11.01 -4.07
C LYS A 133 -26.07 10.48 -4.84
N ALA A 134 -25.91 10.85 -6.11
CA ALA A 134 -24.75 10.42 -6.89
C ALA A 134 -23.45 11.04 -6.37
N PHE A 135 -23.49 12.28 -5.92
CA PHE A 135 -22.36 12.92 -5.25
C PHE A 135 -22.02 12.24 -3.92
N GLU A 136 -23.04 12.02 -3.06
CA GLU A 136 -22.83 11.35 -1.78
C GLU A 136 -22.23 9.96 -1.95
N LEU A 137 -22.79 9.15 -2.87
CA LEU A 137 -22.27 7.82 -3.13
C LEU A 137 -20.82 7.85 -3.61
N ARG A 138 -20.48 8.73 -4.55
CA ARG A 138 -19.09 8.87 -5.03
C ARG A 138 -18.15 9.29 -3.92
N LEU A 139 -18.55 10.27 -3.09
CA LEU A 139 -17.77 10.74 -1.96
C LEU A 139 -17.53 9.60 -0.95
N LEU A 140 -18.56 8.85 -0.58
CA LEU A 140 -18.45 7.70 0.32
C LEU A 140 -17.53 6.61 -0.26
N LEU A 141 -17.66 6.27 -1.54
CA LEU A 141 -16.79 5.28 -2.17
C LEU A 141 -15.31 5.69 -2.17
N THR A 142 -15.01 6.98 -2.34
CA THR A 142 -13.63 7.45 -2.19
C THR A 142 -13.11 7.31 -0.76
N GLN A 143 -13.99 7.48 0.24
CA GLN A 143 -13.59 7.29 1.63
C GLN A 143 -13.41 5.81 1.98
N VAL A 144 -14.25 4.90 1.47
CA VAL A 144 -14.02 3.46 1.62
C VAL A 144 -12.61 3.08 1.19
N GLN A 145 -12.20 3.50 -0.01
CA GLN A 145 -10.86 3.20 -0.54
C GLN A 145 -9.74 3.85 0.28
N ALA A 146 -9.91 5.10 0.70
CA ALA A 146 -8.89 5.83 1.44
C ALA A 146 -8.68 5.26 2.85
N LEU A 147 -9.77 4.91 3.54
CA LEU A 147 -9.74 4.36 4.89
C LEU A 147 -9.17 2.93 4.89
N ASP A 148 -9.57 2.09 3.94
CA ASP A 148 -9.02 0.76 3.76
C ASP A 148 -7.51 0.81 3.51
N TYR A 149 -7.07 1.63 2.58
CA TYR A 149 -5.65 1.81 2.30
C TYR A 149 -4.88 2.36 3.51
N ALA A 150 -5.45 3.33 4.25
CA ALA A 150 -4.83 3.93 5.41
C ALA A 150 -4.63 2.91 6.54
N SER A 151 -5.65 2.09 6.83
CA SER A 151 -5.59 1.08 7.88
C SER A 151 -4.51 0.04 7.60
N HIS A 152 -4.48 -0.51 6.38
CA HIS A 152 -3.48 -1.48 5.97
C HIS A 152 -2.07 -0.90 5.98
N LEU A 153 -1.87 0.31 5.43
CA LEU A 153 -0.57 0.96 5.42
C LEU A 153 -0.05 1.24 6.84
N ALA A 154 -0.93 1.70 7.73
CA ALA A 154 -0.57 1.97 9.12
C ALA A 154 -0.22 0.67 9.88
N ASN A 155 -0.94 -0.43 9.67
CA ASN A 155 -0.64 -1.73 10.26
C ASN A 155 0.72 -2.27 9.76
N GLU A 156 0.98 -2.22 8.45
CA GLU A 156 2.27 -2.64 7.88
C GLU A 156 3.45 -1.81 8.41
N LEU A 157 3.24 -0.51 8.64
CA LEU A 157 4.25 0.36 9.26
C LEU A 157 4.44 0.02 10.74
N ALA A 158 3.34 -0.22 11.48
CA ALA A 158 3.39 -0.58 12.90
C ALA A 158 4.18 -1.87 13.14
N ASP A 159 4.04 -2.85 12.26
CA ASP A 159 4.76 -4.12 12.35
C ASP A 159 6.27 -3.97 12.16
N LYS A 160 6.70 -2.98 11.40
CA LYS A 160 8.12 -2.69 11.11
C LYS A 160 8.69 -1.57 11.99
N GLU A 161 7.86 -0.94 12.82
CA GLU A 161 8.26 0.20 13.64
C GLU A 161 8.89 -0.26 14.95
N GLY A 162 10.14 0.18 15.18
CA GLY A 162 10.90 -0.10 16.39
C GLY A 162 10.67 0.91 17.53
N ASN A 163 10.14 2.10 17.23
CA ASN A 163 9.85 3.09 18.25
C ASN A 163 8.44 2.84 18.86
N PRO A 164 8.33 2.56 20.17
CA PRO A 164 7.05 2.20 20.79
C PRO A 164 5.95 3.26 20.63
N LYS A 165 6.31 4.55 20.73
CA LYS A 165 5.33 5.65 20.58
C LYS A 165 4.77 5.74 19.17
N ARG A 166 5.62 5.54 18.15
CA ARG A 166 5.18 5.54 16.77
C ARG A 166 4.36 4.31 16.45
N LYS A 167 4.78 3.14 16.95
CA LYS A 167 4.01 1.89 16.80
C LYS A 167 2.62 2.00 17.40
N GLU A 168 2.51 2.51 18.62
CA GLU A 168 1.22 2.73 19.29
C GLU A 168 0.32 3.66 18.48
N PHE A 169 0.86 4.80 18.03
CA PHE A 169 0.12 5.74 17.17
C PHE A 169 -0.39 5.06 15.90
N LEU A 170 0.47 4.33 15.18
CA LEU A 170 0.09 3.67 13.94
C LEU A 170 -1.02 2.64 14.15
N THR A 171 -0.93 1.84 15.22
CA THR A 171 -1.95 0.84 15.58
C THR A 171 -3.29 1.51 15.92
N GLN A 172 -3.26 2.60 16.69
CA GLN A 172 -4.48 3.33 17.04
C GLN A 172 -5.10 4.01 15.81
N PHE A 173 -4.29 4.60 14.95
CA PHE A 173 -4.76 5.22 13.73
C PHE A 173 -5.37 4.19 12.75
N ALA A 174 -4.73 3.04 12.57
CA ALA A 174 -5.28 1.94 11.78
C ALA A 174 -6.68 1.53 12.26
N LYS A 175 -6.83 1.35 13.59
CA LYS A 175 -8.12 1.00 14.19
C LYS A 175 -9.20 2.07 13.96
N GLN A 176 -8.86 3.34 14.07
CA GLN A 176 -9.79 4.44 13.77
C GLN A 176 -10.23 4.42 12.30
N CYS A 177 -9.29 4.19 11.38
CA CYS A 177 -9.62 4.04 9.96
C CYS A 177 -10.56 2.85 9.70
N GLU A 178 -10.35 1.71 10.36
CA GLU A 178 -11.25 0.55 10.26
C GLU A 178 -12.65 0.82 10.80
N GLU A 179 -12.78 1.56 11.89
CA GLU A 179 -14.06 1.95 12.48
C GLU A 179 -14.85 2.87 11.52
N HIS A 180 -14.21 3.90 10.98
CA HIS A 180 -14.81 4.78 9.98
C HIS A 180 -15.10 4.04 8.67
N HIS A 181 -14.24 3.13 8.23
CA HIS A 181 -14.48 2.30 7.05
C HIS A 181 -15.79 1.51 7.17
N LYS A 182 -16.02 0.84 8.30
CA LYS A 182 -17.28 0.11 8.57
C LYS A 182 -18.49 1.03 8.50
N THR A 183 -18.40 2.20 9.14
CA THR A 183 -19.48 3.20 9.12
C THR A 183 -19.80 3.66 7.69
N VAL A 184 -18.77 3.96 6.90
CA VAL A 184 -18.94 4.41 5.52
C VAL A 184 -19.51 3.31 4.62
N VAL A 185 -19.06 2.06 4.77
CA VAL A 185 -19.61 0.90 4.05
C VAL A 185 -21.09 0.70 4.36
N GLU A 186 -21.50 0.82 5.62
CA GLU A 186 -22.92 0.77 6.02
C GLU A 186 -23.73 1.89 5.37
N MET A 187 -23.17 3.11 5.27
CA MET A 187 -23.84 4.22 4.58
C MET A 187 -24.01 3.96 3.08
N VAL A 188 -23.04 3.31 2.44
CA VAL A 188 -23.13 2.94 1.01
C VAL A 188 -24.18 1.85 0.79
N GLY A 189 -24.28 0.87 1.69
CA GLY A 189 -25.23 -0.25 1.57
C GLY A 189 -26.67 0.07 1.99
N GLY A 190 -26.88 1.13 2.75
CA GLY A 190 -28.19 1.52 3.31
C GLY A 190 -28.88 2.68 2.59
N GLY A 191 -28.36 3.11 1.40
CA GLY A 191 -28.85 4.25 0.61
C GLY A 191 -29.90 3.94 -0.44
#